data_d3b479399abf8868a1d463678696b1b7
#
_entry.id   d3b479399abf8868a1d463678696b1b7
#
_cell.length_a   1.000
_cell.length_b   1.000
_cell.length_c   1.000
_cell.angle_alpha   90.00
_cell.angle_beta   90.00
_cell.angle_gamma   90.00
#
_symmetry.space_group_name_H-M   'P 1'
#
loop_
_entity.id
_entity.type
_entity.pdbx_description
1 polymer ?
#
loop_
_entity_poly.entity_id
_entity_poly.type
_entity_poly.pdbx_seq_one_letter_code
_entity_poly.pdbx_strand_id
1 'polypeptide(L)' 'MNNFEMVDYIDGAREMVFMAMDEHGILCEDGHWMTEEELYTLPDEEVLALYDCIYGKV' A
#
# COMPACT_ATOMS: atom_id res chain seq x y z
N MET A 1 -18.12 -15.31 3.82
CA MET A 1 -17.83 -14.69 3.24
C MET A 1 -17.18 -13.69 3.54
N ASN A 2 -16.97 -13.27 4.32
CA ASN A 2 -16.44 -12.25 4.59
C ASN A 2 -15.02 -12.26 4.76
N ASN A 3 -14.30 -13.28 5.18
CA ASN A 3 -12.91 -13.31 5.23
C ASN A 3 -12.35 -13.16 3.89
N PHE A 4 -12.98 -13.74 2.93
CA PHE A 4 -12.55 -13.66 1.60
C PHE A 4 -12.53 -12.26 1.08
N GLU A 5 -13.53 -11.50 1.41
CA GLU A 5 -13.60 -10.12 0.99
C GLU A 5 -12.49 -9.29 1.60
N MET A 6 -12.16 -9.59 2.84
CA MET A 6 -11.14 -8.84 3.51
C MET A 6 -9.79 -9.07 2.87
N VAL A 7 -9.49 -10.30 2.53
CA VAL A 7 -8.24 -10.62 1.88
C VAL A 7 -8.14 -9.92 0.54
N ASP A 8 -9.25 -9.94 -0.20
CA ASP A 8 -9.29 -9.27 -1.48
C ASP A 8 -9.03 -7.79 -1.36
N TYR A 9 -9.61 -7.18 -0.34
CA TYR A 9 -9.47 -5.76 -0.14
C TYR A 9 -8.01 -5.40 0.12
N ILE A 10 -7.34 -6.16 0.96
CA ILE A 10 -5.96 -5.87 1.30
C ILE A 10 -5.05 -6.11 0.12
N ASP A 11 -5.30 -7.17 -0.62
CA ASP A 11 -4.52 -7.46 -1.82
C ASP A 11 -4.67 -6.35 -2.83
N GLY A 12 -5.90 -5.89 -3.04
CA GLY A 12 -6.16 -4.83 -3.96
C GLY A 12 -5.50 -3.53 -3.54
N ALA A 13 -5.54 -3.25 -2.25
CA ALA A 13 -4.93 -2.03 -1.74
C ALA A 13 -3.42 -2.07 -1.96
N ARG A 14 -2.80 -3.23 -1.71
CA ARG A 14 -1.36 -3.35 -1.88
C ARG A 14 -0.99 -3.16 -3.35
N GLU A 15 -1.79 -3.68 -4.24
CA GLU A 15 -1.53 -3.51 -5.66
C GLU A 15 -1.66 -2.07 -6.09
N MET A 16 -2.67 -1.39 -5.58
CA MET A 16 -2.85 0.02 -5.90
C MET A 16 -1.68 0.85 -5.39
N VAL A 17 -1.19 0.55 -4.20
CA VAL A 17 -0.04 1.25 -3.66
C VAL A 17 1.18 0.97 -4.52
N PHE A 18 1.32 -0.27 -4.97
CA PHE A 18 2.43 -0.63 -5.84
C PHE A 18 2.39 0.18 -7.15
N MET A 19 1.22 0.34 -7.69
CA MET A 19 1.08 1.12 -8.92
C MET A 19 1.46 2.57 -8.70
N ALA A 20 1.05 3.12 -7.59
CA ALA A 20 1.42 4.50 -7.27
C ALA A 20 2.93 4.62 -7.09
N MET A 21 3.53 3.61 -6.46
CA MET A 21 4.96 3.60 -6.27
C MET A 21 5.69 3.56 -7.60
N ASP A 22 5.16 2.77 -8.52
CA ASP A 22 5.76 2.64 -9.84
C ASP A 22 5.62 3.92 -10.65
N GLU A 23 4.53 4.62 -10.46
CA GLU A 23 4.28 5.82 -11.22
C GLU A 23 5.07 7.02 -10.75
N HIS A 24 5.10 7.27 -9.47
CA HIS A 24 5.80 8.45 -9.00
C HIS A 24 6.59 8.22 -7.71
N GLY A 25 6.66 6.99 -7.27
CA GLY A 25 7.45 6.67 -6.10
C GLY A 25 6.75 7.02 -4.80
N ILE A 26 7.22 6.42 -3.73
CA ILE A 26 6.73 6.70 -2.39
C ILE A 26 7.95 7.02 -1.54
N LEU A 27 7.96 8.21 -0.97
CA LEU A 27 9.09 8.64 -0.16
C LEU A 27 8.83 8.24 1.29
N CYS A 28 9.75 7.53 1.87
CA CYS A 28 9.63 7.10 3.25
C CYS A 28 10.01 8.22 4.20
N GLU A 29 9.68 8.01 5.47
CA GLU A 29 9.90 9.05 6.46
C GLU A 29 11.35 9.40 6.61
N ASP A 30 12.22 8.42 6.45
CA ASP A 30 13.65 8.68 6.62
C ASP A 30 14.30 9.23 5.35
N GLY A 31 13.52 9.47 4.34
CA GLY A 31 14.03 10.13 3.15
C GLY A 31 14.42 9.23 2.01
N HIS A 32 14.25 7.93 2.14
CA HIS A 32 14.59 7.04 1.03
C HIS A 32 13.31 6.64 0.31
N TRP A 33 13.47 6.28 -0.95
CA TRP A 33 12.33 5.84 -1.75
C TRP A 33 11.99 4.40 -1.43
N MET A 34 10.72 4.11 -1.24
CA MET A 34 10.29 2.77 -0.91
C MET A 34 10.56 1.83 -2.06
N THR A 35 11.05 0.63 -1.74
CA THR A 35 11.30 -0.38 -2.75
C THR A 35 10.16 -1.38 -2.78
N GLU A 36 10.12 -2.14 -3.86
CA GLU A 36 9.11 -3.16 -4.02
C GLU A 36 9.16 -4.17 -2.89
N GLU A 37 10.37 -4.53 -2.50
CA GLU A 37 10.56 -5.47 -1.43
C GLU A 37 9.98 -4.96 -0.13
N GLU A 38 10.21 -3.70 0.14
CA GLU A 38 9.68 -3.08 1.35
C GLU A 38 8.17 -3.10 1.35
N LEU A 39 7.59 -2.80 0.22
CA LEU A 39 6.14 -2.78 0.11
C LEU A 39 5.56 -4.14 0.41
N TYR A 40 6.17 -5.18 -0.12
CA TYR A 40 5.63 -6.52 0.06
C TYR A 40 5.86 -7.07 1.46
N THR A 41 6.76 -6.48 2.21
CA THR A 41 6.98 -6.91 3.59
C THR A 41 6.22 -6.06 4.60
N LEU A 42 5.55 -5.02 4.16
CA LEU A 42 4.77 -4.20 5.08
C LEU A 42 3.59 -4.97 5.63
N PRO A 43 3.28 -4.79 6.91
CA PRO A 43 2.08 -5.41 7.46
C PRO A 43 0.84 -4.77 6.85
N ASP A 44 -0.26 -5.48 6.97
CA ASP A 44 -1.51 -5.07 6.33
C ASP A 44 -1.94 -3.67 6.75
N GLU A 45 -1.84 -3.37 8.02
CA GLU A 45 -2.31 -2.07 8.49
C GLU A 45 -1.47 -0.94 7.92
N GLU A 46 -0.19 -1.19 7.68
CA GLU A 46 0.65 -0.17 7.08
C GLU A 46 0.26 0.05 5.62
N VAL A 47 -0.05 -1.04 4.93
CA VAL A 47 -0.49 -0.94 3.54
C VAL A 47 -1.77 -0.15 3.46
N LEU A 48 -2.70 -0.40 4.37
CA LEU A 48 -3.96 0.32 4.35
C LEU A 48 -3.76 1.80 4.67
N ALA A 49 -2.84 2.09 5.56
CA ALA A 49 -2.54 3.47 5.90
C ALA A 49 -1.95 4.20 4.68
N LEU A 50 -1.08 3.54 3.95
CA LEU A 50 -0.52 4.12 2.75
C LEU A 50 -1.58 4.34 1.69
N TYR A 51 -2.44 3.36 1.54
CA TYR A 51 -3.52 3.46 0.56
C TYR A 51 -4.40 4.66 0.88
N ASP A 52 -4.73 4.80 2.14
CA ASP A 52 -5.53 5.92 2.59
C ASP A 52 -4.83 7.24 2.30
N CYS A 53 -3.55 7.28 2.53
CA CYS A 53 -2.77 8.47 2.32
C CYS A 53 -2.70 8.86 0.86
N ILE A 54 -2.58 7.89 -0.01
CA ILE A 54 -2.41 8.16 -1.43
C ILE A 54 -3.74 8.45 -2.11
N TYR A 55 -4.74 7.63 -1.82
CA TYR A 55 -6.01 7.75 -2.51
C TYR A 55 -7.07 8.45 -1.69
N GLY A 56 -6.79 8.72 -0.53
CA GLY A 56 -7.50 9.56 0.27
C GLY A 56 -8.73 9.31 0.75
N LYS A 57 -9.15 9.82 1.24
CA LYS A 57 -9.94 9.81 1.66
C LYS A 57 -10.87 10.51 1.68
N VAL A 58 -11.56 10.65 1.77
CA VAL A 58 -12.49 11.33 1.70
C VAL A 58 -12.88 11.86 2.33
#